data_aee2fe6f50bf5c0f7fe46da5e6cb077a
#
_entry.id   aee2fe6f50bf5c0f7fe46da5e6cb077a
#
_cell.length_a   1.000
_cell.length_b   1.000
_cell.length_c   1.000
_cell.angle_alpha   90.00
_cell.angle_beta   90.00
_cell.angle_gamma   90.00
#
_symmetry.space_group_name_H-M   'P 1'
#
loop_
_entity.id
_entity.type
_entity.pdbx_description
1 polymer ?
#
loop_
_entity_poly.entity_id
_entity_poly.type
_entity_poly.pdbx_seq_one_letter_code
_entity_poly.pdbx_strand_id
1 'polypeptide(L)'
;MNFEAIKSIYLFEMARTRRTLLQSVVSPVISTSLYFIVFGTAIGSRIQEVNGVSYGAFITPGLIMLTLLTQCISNGSFGIYFPKFAGTIYEILSAPVAMSEILIGYVGAAATKGLMIGIIILITASFFVDVSIAHPFVMILFFLLTAITFSLLGFIIGIWASNFEQLNLIPMLVVPPLTFLGGSFYSIDMLPPFWQAVSHFNPVLYLVSGFRWSFYEIADVNPWLSLGMITLFLALCLGTLSWMFKTGYKLRN
;
A
#
# COMPACT_ATOMS: atom_id res chain seq x y z
N MET A 1 -9.84 -19.33 -18.45
CA MET A 1 -9.16 -18.88 -17.23
C MET A 1 -8.97 -20.09 -16.33
N ASN A 2 -7.72 -20.40 -15.98
CA ASN A 2 -7.38 -21.56 -15.17
C ASN A 2 -7.40 -21.17 -13.67
N PHE A 3 -8.55 -21.38 -13.03
CA PHE A 3 -8.74 -21.04 -11.60
C PHE A 3 -7.84 -21.85 -10.66
N GLU A 4 -7.48 -23.08 -11.01
CA GLU A 4 -6.58 -23.90 -10.20
C GLU A 4 -5.15 -23.34 -10.19
N ALA A 5 -4.70 -22.79 -11.30
CA ALA A 5 -3.40 -22.13 -11.36
C ALA A 5 -3.38 -20.86 -10.49
N ILE A 6 -4.40 -20.01 -10.59
CA ILE A 6 -4.55 -18.81 -9.74
C ILE A 6 -4.54 -19.20 -8.26
N LYS A 7 -5.37 -20.18 -7.90
CA LYS A 7 -5.49 -20.69 -6.52
C LYS A 7 -4.17 -21.26 -6.00
N SER A 8 -3.46 -22.02 -6.83
CA SER A 8 -2.18 -22.62 -6.45
C SER A 8 -1.12 -21.56 -6.15
N ILE A 9 -0.98 -20.55 -7.02
CA ILE A 9 -0.05 -19.42 -6.81
C ILE A 9 -0.44 -18.63 -5.55
N TYR A 10 -1.73 -18.31 -5.41
CA TYR A 10 -2.25 -17.60 -4.26
C TYR A 10 -1.99 -18.34 -2.95
N LEU A 11 -2.32 -19.62 -2.87
CA LEU A 11 -2.12 -20.43 -1.67
C LEU A 11 -0.64 -20.64 -1.34
N PHE A 12 0.23 -20.79 -2.35
CA PHE A 12 1.68 -20.86 -2.17
C PHE A 12 2.20 -19.57 -1.48
N GLU A 13 1.78 -18.41 -1.98
CA GLU A 13 2.14 -17.12 -1.41
C GLU A 13 1.58 -16.93 0.02
N MET A 14 0.35 -17.35 0.26
CA MET A 14 -0.27 -17.29 1.59
C MET A 14 0.42 -18.25 2.58
N ALA A 15 0.84 -19.44 2.13
CA ALA A 15 1.60 -20.37 2.96
C ALA A 15 2.97 -19.80 3.35
N ARG A 16 3.63 -19.06 2.45
CA ARG A 16 4.87 -18.32 2.77
C ARG A 16 4.62 -17.29 3.88
N THR A 17 3.54 -16.54 3.80
CA THR A 17 3.16 -15.56 4.83
C THR A 17 2.94 -16.21 6.19
N ARG A 18 2.29 -17.37 6.22
CA ARG A 18 2.04 -18.11 7.48
C ARG A 18 3.35 -18.47 8.20
N ARG A 19 4.43 -18.72 7.47
CA ARG A 19 5.77 -19.01 8.07
C ARG A 19 6.43 -17.79 8.66
N THR A 20 6.08 -16.57 8.19
CA THR A 20 6.66 -15.29 8.63
C THR A 20 5.65 -14.42 9.37
N LEU A 21 4.52 -14.98 9.83
CA LEU A 21 3.41 -14.24 10.44
C LEU A 21 3.87 -13.34 11.59
N LEU A 22 4.70 -13.87 12.49
CA LEU A 22 5.20 -13.11 13.63
C LEU A 22 5.93 -11.83 13.17
N GLN A 23 6.85 -11.96 12.24
CA GLN A 23 7.61 -10.82 11.72
C GLN A 23 6.74 -9.87 10.91
N SER A 24 5.83 -10.41 10.09
CA SER A 24 4.95 -9.62 9.21
C SER A 24 3.87 -8.84 9.96
N VAL A 25 3.47 -9.30 11.15
CA VAL A 25 2.40 -8.68 11.96
C VAL A 25 2.98 -7.90 13.13
N VAL A 26 3.87 -8.51 13.91
CA VAL A 26 4.37 -7.91 15.16
C VAL A 26 5.18 -6.63 14.88
N SER A 27 6.03 -6.64 13.85
CA SER A 27 6.83 -5.45 13.51
C SER A 27 5.98 -4.24 13.14
N PRO A 28 5.00 -4.31 12.21
CA PRO A 28 4.09 -3.19 11.93
C PRO A 28 3.27 -2.75 13.15
N VAL A 29 2.79 -3.69 13.96
CA VAL A 29 2.01 -3.36 15.18
C VAL A 29 2.85 -2.59 16.19
N ILE A 30 4.07 -3.04 16.47
CA ILE A 30 4.98 -2.34 17.38
C ILE A 30 5.30 -0.94 16.83
N SER A 31 5.67 -0.85 15.55
CA SER A 31 6.00 0.45 14.92
C SER A 31 4.83 1.42 14.99
N THR A 32 3.62 0.96 14.64
CA THR A 32 2.43 1.82 14.69
C THR A 32 2.05 2.21 16.11
N SER A 33 2.15 1.28 17.08
CA SER A 33 1.94 1.60 18.49
C SER A 33 2.91 2.67 18.98
N LEU A 34 4.19 2.58 18.60
CA LEU A 34 5.18 3.61 18.90
C LEU A 34 4.85 4.95 18.24
N TYR A 35 4.35 4.94 17.00
CA TYR A 35 3.87 6.16 16.37
C TYR A 35 2.72 6.79 17.17
N PHE A 36 1.74 6.02 17.62
CA PHE A 36 0.65 6.54 18.45
C PHE A 36 1.15 7.08 19.79
N ILE A 37 2.05 6.37 20.45
CA ILE A 37 2.64 6.83 21.71
C ILE A 37 3.42 8.13 21.49
N VAL A 38 4.35 8.18 20.54
CA VAL A 38 5.21 9.33 20.33
C VAL A 38 4.42 10.52 19.78
N PHE A 39 3.68 10.33 18.70
CA PHE A 39 2.94 11.43 18.06
C PHE A 39 1.67 11.79 18.81
N GLY A 40 0.94 10.81 19.34
CA GLY A 40 -0.28 11.04 20.11
C GLY A 40 0.00 11.71 21.45
N THR A 41 1.08 11.36 22.15
CA THR A 41 1.40 11.97 23.46
C THR A 41 2.30 13.21 23.30
N ALA A 42 3.44 13.11 22.61
CA ALA A 42 4.42 14.19 22.56
C ALA A 42 3.92 15.38 21.70
N ILE A 43 3.32 15.12 20.56
CA ILE A 43 2.77 16.17 19.68
C ILE A 43 1.33 16.49 20.04
N GLY A 44 0.50 15.48 20.33
CA GLY A 44 -0.89 15.66 20.74
C GLY A 44 -1.06 16.48 22.02
N SER A 45 -0.05 16.52 22.92
CA SER A 45 -0.04 17.44 24.07
C SER A 45 0.06 18.92 23.67
N ARG A 46 0.57 19.22 22.48
CA ARG A 46 0.74 20.59 21.95
C ARG A 46 -0.31 20.93 20.89
N ILE A 47 -0.68 19.96 20.07
CA ILE A 47 -1.71 20.08 19.03
C ILE A 47 -2.85 19.15 19.45
N GLN A 48 -3.83 19.67 20.18
CA GLN A 48 -4.93 18.85 20.70
C GLN A 48 -5.85 18.36 19.58
N GLU A 49 -6.15 19.24 18.63
CA GLU A 49 -7.08 18.97 17.52
C GLU A 49 -6.56 19.48 16.18
N VAL A 50 -6.87 18.77 15.11
CA VAL A 50 -6.67 19.18 13.72
C VAL A 50 -8.02 19.04 13.02
N ASN A 51 -8.55 20.16 12.51
CA ASN A 51 -9.84 20.21 11.82
C ASN A 51 -11.00 19.59 12.64
N GLY A 52 -10.99 19.76 13.97
CA GLY A 52 -12.07 19.29 14.86
C GLY A 52 -11.96 17.80 15.28
N VAL A 53 -10.87 17.13 14.97
CA VAL A 53 -10.58 15.75 15.44
C VAL A 53 -9.31 15.73 16.27
N SER A 54 -9.26 14.85 17.27
CA SER A 54 -8.03 14.67 18.04
C SER A 54 -6.85 14.32 17.14
N TYR A 55 -5.66 14.83 17.46
CA TYR A 55 -4.47 14.61 16.63
C TYR A 55 -4.18 13.12 16.39
N GLY A 56 -4.35 12.28 17.40
CA GLY A 56 -4.19 10.82 17.26
C GLY A 56 -5.16 10.21 16.25
N ALA A 57 -6.43 10.64 16.27
CA ALA A 57 -7.44 10.19 15.32
C ALA A 57 -7.11 10.69 13.90
N PHE A 58 -6.65 11.95 13.77
CA PHE A 58 -6.27 12.54 12.48
C PHE A 58 -5.16 11.77 11.76
N ILE A 59 -4.12 11.30 12.49
CA ILE A 59 -2.98 10.58 11.89
C ILE A 59 -3.31 9.11 11.59
N THR A 60 -4.37 8.55 12.17
CA THR A 60 -4.71 7.11 12.04
C THR A 60 -4.84 6.66 10.58
N PRO A 61 -5.63 7.32 9.70
CA PRO A 61 -5.73 6.94 8.30
C PRO A 61 -4.39 7.00 7.56
N GLY A 62 -3.55 8.00 7.88
CA GLY A 62 -2.21 8.13 7.31
C GLY A 62 -1.28 6.98 7.68
N LEU A 63 -1.28 6.56 8.95
CA LEU A 63 -0.49 5.42 9.43
C LEU A 63 -0.94 4.09 8.81
N ILE A 64 -2.25 3.89 8.67
CA ILE A 64 -2.80 2.72 7.98
C ILE A 64 -2.32 2.70 6.53
N MET A 65 -2.42 3.84 5.80
CA MET A 65 -1.98 3.94 4.42
C MET A 65 -0.47 3.74 4.28
N LEU A 66 0.37 4.33 5.12
CA LEU A 66 1.83 4.11 5.13
C LEU A 66 2.17 2.61 5.21
N THR A 67 1.53 1.92 6.14
CA THR A 67 1.76 0.48 6.35
C THR A 67 1.23 -0.33 5.16
N LEU A 68 0.01 -0.04 4.71
CA LEU A 68 -0.62 -0.71 3.57
C LEU A 68 0.23 -0.60 2.30
N LEU A 69 0.66 0.62 1.95
CA LEU A 69 1.50 0.89 0.77
C LEU A 69 2.81 0.09 0.84
N THR A 70 3.52 0.21 1.95
CA THR A 70 4.81 -0.48 2.15
C THR A 70 4.66 -1.99 2.06
N GLN A 71 3.63 -2.56 2.69
CA GLN A 71 3.38 -4.00 2.68
C GLN A 71 2.94 -4.52 1.32
N CYS A 72 2.06 -3.81 0.62
CA CYS A 72 1.59 -4.20 -0.71
C CYS A 72 2.75 -4.18 -1.73
N ILE A 73 3.57 -3.12 -1.73
CA ILE A 73 4.73 -3.03 -2.62
C ILE A 73 5.74 -4.13 -2.29
N SER A 74 6.11 -4.29 -1.03
CA SER A 74 7.12 -5.29 -0.63
C SER A 74 6.68 -6.72 -0.94
N ASN A 75 5.43 -7.08 -0.61
CA ASN A 75 4.92 -8.42 -0.89
C ASN A 75 4.73 -8.66 -2.39
N GLY A 76 4.23 -7.65 -3.14
CA GLY A 76 4.08 -7.73 -4.59
C GLY A 76 5.41 -7.88 -5.31
N SER A 77 6.42 -7.10 -4.91
CA SER A 77 7.75 -7.14 -5.52
C SER A 77 8.49 -8.44 -5.21
N PHE A 78 8.49 -8.85 -3.94
CA PHE A 78 9.18 -10.07 -3.52
C PHE A 78 8.53 -11.33 -4.13
N GLY A 79 7.21 -11.36 -4.30
CA GLY A 79 6.47 -12.48 -4.87
C GLY A 79 6.98 -12.92 -6.23
N ILE A 80 7.23 -11.98 -7.15
CA ILE A 80 7.73 -12.28 -8.49
C ILE A 80 9.27 -12.27 -8.58
N TYR A 81 9.93 -11.43 -7.77
CA TYR A 81 11.39 -11.35 -7.78
C TYR A 81 12.06 -12.64 -7.28
N PHE A 82 11.53 -13.25 -6.23
CA PHE A 82 12.14 -14.45 -5.67
C PHE A 82 12.17 -15.65 -6.64
N PRO A 83 11.09 -16.01 -7.33
CA PRO A 83 11.13 -17.01 -8.42
C PRO A 83 12.12 -16.65 -9.53
N LYS A 84 12.25 -15.36 -9.88
CA LYS A 84 13.21 -14.87 -10.86
C LYS A 84 14.65 -15.08 -10.38
N PHE A 85 14.93 -14.73 -9.13
CA PHE A 85 16.24 -14.92 -8.50
C PHE A 85 16.64 -16.40 -8.36
N ALA A 86 15.68 -17.25 -7.98
CA ALA A 86 15.88 -18.68 -7.83
C ALA A 86 15.88 -19.46 -9.16
N GLY A 87 15.61 -18.81 -10.29
CA GLY A 87 15.50 -19.45 -11.61
C GLY A 87 14.22 -20.24 -11.85
N THR A 88 13.35 -20.37 -10.86
CA THR A 88 12.06 -21.10 -10.98
C THR A 88 11.00 -20.36 -11.77
N ILE A 89 11.25 -19.11 -12.13
CA ILE A 89 10.33 -18.33 -12.98
C ILE A 89 10.09 -19.00 -14.33
N TYR A 90 11.10 -19.69 -14.88
CA TYR A 90 10.97 -20.37 -16.16
C TYR A 90 10.00 -21.54 -16.12
N GLU A 91 9.86 -22.22 -14.98
CA GLU A 91 8.88 -23.27 -14.76
C GLU A 91 7.46 -22.68 -14.79
N ILE A 92 7.26 -21.51 -14.15
CA ILE A 92 5.99 -20.80 -14.14
C ILE A 92 5.62 -20.31 -15.54
N LEU A 93 6.60 -19.76 -16.29
CA LEU A 93 6.39 -19.23 -17.65
C LEU A 93 6.21 -20.33 -18.69
N SER A 94 6.75 -21.54 -18.48
CA SER A 94 6.57 -22.70 -19.36
C SER A 94 5.29 -23.49 -19.11
N ALA A 95 4.65 -23.28 -17.95
CA ALA A 95 3.37 -23.89 -17.64
C ALA A 95 2.26 -23.34 -18.56
N PRO A 96 1.20 -24.10 -18.84
CA PRO A 96 0.07 -23.65 -19.65
C PRO A 96 -0.84 -22.70 -18.85
N VAL A 97 -0.26 -21.59 -18.37
CA VAL A 97 -0.91 -20.59 -17.52
C VAL A 97 -0.81 -19.21 -18.22
N ALA A 98 -1.92 -18.50 -18.31
CA ALA A 98 -1.92 -17.18 -18.88
C ALA A 98 -1.23 -16.16 -17.93
N MET A 99 -0.56 -15.15 -18.50
CA MET A 99 0.10 -14.09 -17.72
C MET A 99 -0.87 -13.34 -16.78
N SER A 100 -2.13 -13.19 -17.20
CA SER A 100 -3.19 -12.63 -16.35
C SER A 100 -3.49 -13.49 -15.12
N GLU A 101 -3.39 -14.80 -15.23
CA GLU A 101 -3.61 -15.74 -14.13
C GLU A 101 -2.47 -15.68 -13.12
N ILE A 102 -1.23 -15.60 -13.61
CA ILE A 102 -0.04 -15.39 -12.79
C ILE A 102 -0.16 -14.06 -12.02
N LEU A 103 -0.54 -13.00 -12.72
CA LEU A 103 -0.73 -11.68 -12.15
C LEU A 103 -1.79 -11.68 -11.04
N ILE A 104 -2.98 -12.26 -11.32
CA ILE A 104 -4.07 -12.32 -10.33
C ILE A 104 -3.64 -13.11 -9.10
N GLY A 105 -2.92 -14.22 -9.26
CA GLY A 105 -2.43 -15.03 -8.15
C GLY A 105 -1.48 -14.27 -7.22
N TYR A 106 -0.41 -13.68 -7.78
CA TYR A 106 0.59 -12.96 -7.00
C TYR A 106 0.06 -11.65 -6.42
N VAL A 107 -0.58 -10.82 -7.26
CA VAL A 107 -1.13 -9.52 -6.83
C VAL A 107 -2.27 -9.72 -5.83
N GLY A 108 -3.14 -10.70 -6.06
CA GLY A 108 -4.20 -11.06 -5.12
C GLY A 108 -3.66 -11.47 -3.75
N ALA A 109 -2.62 -12.29 -3.71
CA ALA A 109 -1.97 -12.67 -2.46
C ALA A 109 -1.31 -11.47 -1.77
N ALA A 110 -0.58 -10.63 -2.51
CA ALA A 110 0.08 -9.44 -1.96
C ALA A 110 -0.94 -8.43 -1.41
N ALA A 111 -2.02 -8.17 -2.14
CA ALA A 111 -3.11 -7.29 -1.71
C ALA A 111 -3.80 -7.85 -0.44
N THR A 112 -4.10 -9.14 -0.40
CA THR A 112 -4.69 -9.78 0.78
C THR A 112 -3.79 -9.62 2.01
N LYS A 113 -2.48 -9.84 1.88
CA LYS A 113 -1.52 -9.64 2.97
C LYS A 113 -1.50 -8.19 3.46
N GLY A 114 -1.45 -7.23 2.52
CA GLY A 114 -1.49 -5.81 2.85
C GLY A 114 -2.78 -5.43 3.59
N LEU A 115 -3.94 -5.88 3.09
CA LEU A 115 -5.24 -5.65 3.71
C LEU A 115 -5.33 -6.25 5.12
N MET A 116 -4.86 -7.48 5.31
CA MET A 116 -4.83 -8.10 6.64
C MET A 116 -4.02 -7.26 7.64
N ILE A 117 -2.84 -6.80 7.25
CA ILE A 117 -2.00 -5.97 8.11
C ILE A 117 -2.67 -4.61 8.36
N GLY A 118 -3.24 -3.98 7.33
CA GLY A 118 -3.95 -2.71 7.48
C GLY A 118 -5.16 -2.81 8.42
N ILE A 119 -5.91 -3.92 8.37
CA ILE A 119 -7.00 -4.19 9.33
C ILE A 119 -6.44 -4.36 10.75
N ILE A 120 -5.33 -5.08 10.92
CA ILE A 120 -4.67 -5.23 12.22
C ILE A 120 -4.23 -3.88 12.77
N ILE A 121 -3.69 -2.99 11.92
CA ILE A 121 -3.31 -1.63 12.32
C ILE A 121 -4.55 -0.80 12.71
N LEU A 122 -5.65 -0.93 11.98
CA LEU A 122 -6.92 -0.27 12.32
C LEU A 122 -7.42 -0.72 13.71
N ILE A 123 -7.38 -2.02 13.98
CA ILE A 123 -7.72 -2.58 15.30
C ILE A 123 -6.73 -2.07 16.37
N THR A 124 -5.43 -2.03 16.05
CA THR A 124 -4.43 -1.49 16.98
C THR A 124 -4.70 -0.02 17.30
N ALA A 125 -5.05 0.79 16.29
CA ALA A 125 -5.38 2.21 16.47
C ALA A 125 -6.56 2.42 17.43
N SER A 126 -7.59 1.56 17.38
CA SER A 126 -8.76 1.68 18.26
C SER A 126 -8.47 1.49 19.75
N PHE A 127 -7.30 0.98 20.13
CA PHE A 127 -6.84 0.93 21.52
C PHE A 127 -6.22 2.26 22.01
N PHE A 128 -5.84 3.13 21.09
CA PHE A 128 -5.16 4.40 21.40
C PHE A 128 -6.06 5.62 21.20
N VAL A 129 -6.99 5.55 20.26
CA VAL A 129 -7.84 6.68 19.84
C VAL A 129 -9.27 6.21 19.53
N ASP A 130 -10.23 7.12 19.69
CA ASP A 130 -11.61 6.89 19.27
C ASP A 130 -11.68 6.97 17.74
N VAL A 131 -11.77 5.81 17.09
CA VAL A 131 -11.89 5.70 15.65
C VAL A 131 -13.37 5.78 15.24
N SER A 132 -13.74 6.82 14.51
CA SER A 132 -15.06 6.95 13.90
C SER A 132 -14.95 6.71 12.39
N ILE A 133 -15.88 5.94 11.82
CA ILE A 133 -15.93 5.67 10.39
C ILE A 133 -17.27 6.21 9.88
N ALA A 134 -17.23 7.37 9.20
CA ALA A 134 -18.42 8.01 8.66
C ALA A 134 -18.95 7.29 7.41
N HIS A 135 -18.04 6.85 6.53
CA HIS A 135 -18.39 6.24 5.24
C HIS A 135 -17.71 4.87 5.05
N PRO A 136 -18.25 3.77 5.65
CA PRO A 136 -17.60 2.44 5.61
C PRO A 136 -17.38 1.90 4.19
N PHE A 137 -18.32 2.10 3.27
CA PHE A 137 -18.19 1.64 1.89
C PHE A 137 -17.07 2.35 1.14
N VAL A 138 -16.92 3.66 1.35
CA VAL A 138 -15.84 4.45 0.74
C VAL A 138 -14.48 4.04 1.34
N MET A 139 -14.43 3.80 2.65
CA MET A 139 -13.25 3.28 3.33
C MET A 139 -12.79 1.96 2.69
N ILE A 140 -13.71 1.00 2.52
CA ILE A 140 -13.40 -0.31 1.91
C ILE A 140 -12.94 -0.12 0.46
N LEU A 141 -13.59 0.76 -0.30
CA LEU A 141 -13.23 1.02 -1.70
C LEU A 141 -11.80 1.57 -1.82
N PHE A 142 -11.44 2.61 -1.06
CA PHE A 142 -10.09 3.16 -1.06
C PHE A 142 -9.07 2.11 -0.59
N PHE A 143 -9.41 1.34 0.44
CA PHE A 143 -8.56 0.31 1.00
C PHE A 143 -8.23 -0.78 -0.04
N LEU A 144 -9.24 -1.29 -0.74
CA LEU A 144 -9.10 -2.29 -1.80
C LEU A 144 -8.35 -1.75 -3.02
N LEU A 145 -8.74 -0.57 -3.52
CA LEU A 145 -8.08 0.05 -4.67
C LEU A 145 -6.61 0.31 -4.39
N THR A 146 -6.29 0.83 -3.20
CA THR A 146 -4.90 1.06 -2.79
C THR A 146 -4.13 -0.25 -2.72
N ALA A 147 -4.68 -1.28 -2.07
CA ALA A 147 -4.01 -2.58 -1.93
C ALA A 147 -3.71 -3.21 -3.30
N ILE A 148 -4.67 -3.21 -4.22
CA ILE A 148 -4.49 -3.76 -5.56
C ILE A 148 -3.46 -2.94 -6.35
N THR A 149 -3.61 -1.61 -6.39
CA THR A 149 -2.74 -0.72 -7.18
C THR A 149 -1.29 -0.82 -6.73
N PHE A 150 -1.03 -0.80 -5.43
CA PHE A 150 0.33 -0.85 -4.91
C PHE A 150 0.93 -2.26 -4.89
N SER A 151 0.11 -3.31 -4.89
CA SER A 151 0.58 -4.66 -5.17
C SER A 151 0.98 -4.84 -6.64
N LEU A 152 0.25 -4.22 -7.58
CA LEU A 152 0.64 -4.16 -9.00
C LEU A 152 1.95 -3.39 -9.19
N LEU A 153 2.08 -2.23 -8.55
CA LEU A 153 3.34 -1.46 -8.57
C LEU A 153 4.49 -2.30 -8.00
N GLY A 154 4.27 -2.99 -6.89
CA GLY A 154 5.24 -3.92 -6.34
C GLY A 154 5.64 -5.00 -7.34
N PHE A 155 4.69 -5.59 -8.03
CA PHE A 155 4.94 -6.60 -9.04
C PHE A 155 5.78 -6.05 -10.21
N ILE A 156 5.52 -4.81 -10.67
CA ILE A 156 6.34 -4.10 -11.67
C ILE A 156 7.78 -3.96 -11.18
N ILE A 157 7.95 -3.51 -9.93
CA ILE A 157 9.27 -3.35 -9.29
C ILE A 157 10.01 -4.69 -9.23
N GLY A 158 9.31 -5.77 -8.86
CA GLY A 158 9.88 -7.11 -8.80
C GLY A 158 10.38 -7.63 -10.15
N ILE A 159 9.68 -7.34 -11.25
CA ILE A 159 10.16 -7.64 -12.61
C ILE A 159 11.38 -6.77 -12.95
N TRP A 160 11.33 -5.48 -12.63
CA TRP A 160 12.36 -4.51 -12.96
C TRP A 160 13.68 -4.74 -12.21
N ALA A 161 13.59 -5.10 -10.92
CA ALA A 161 14.73 -5.25 -10.04
C ALA A 161 15.68 -6.38 -10.51
N SER A 162 16.99 -6.10 -10.46
CA SER A 162 18.04 -7.06 -10.80
C SER A 162 18.76 -7.60 -9.56
N ASN A 163 18.61 -6.93 -8.42
CA ASN A 163 19.19 -7.32 -7.13
C ASN A 163 18.27 -6.95 -5.97
N PHE A 164 18.56 -7.46 -4.77
CA PHE A 164 17.79 -7.19 -3.56
C PHE A 164 17.84 -5.71 -3.12
N GLU A 165 18.90 -4.99 -3.44
CA GLU A 165 19.00 -3.56 -3.13
C GLU A 165 17.98 -2.77 -3.91
N GLN A 166 17.92 -2.98 -5.24
CA GLN A 166 16.92 -2.34 -6.11
C GLN A 166 15.49 -2.71 -5.70
N LEU A 167 15.26 -3.96 -5.26
CA LEU A 167 13.96 -4.41 -4.80
C LEU A 167 13.46 -3.61 -3.59
N ASN A 168 14.35 -3.32 -2.65
CA ASN A 168 14.02 -2.62 -1.41
C ASN A 168 14.10 -1.09 -1.51
N LEU A 169 14.74 -0.56 -2.56
CA LEU A 169 14.97 0.87 -2.72
C LEU A 169 13.66 1.66 -2.69
N ILE A 170 12.66 1.25 -3.47
CA ILE A 170 11.39 1.97 -3.56
C ILE A 170 10.58 1.87 -2.25
N PRO A 171 10.33 0.67 -1.67
CA PRO A 171 9.59 0.57 -0.42
C PRO A 171 10.24 1.31 0.75
N MET A 172 11.58 1.37 0.81
CA MET A 172 12.29 1.94 1.95
C MET A 172 12.67 3.41 1.78
N LEU A 173 13.01 3.85 0.57
CA LEU A 173 13.49 5.22 0.32
C LEU A 173 12.45 6.14 -0.30
N VAL A 174 11.50 5.61 -1.08
CA VAL A 174 10.54 6.43 -1.83
C VAL A 174 9.19 6.50 -1.11
N VAL A 175 8.66 5.36 -0.66
CA VAL A 175 7.32 5.32 -0.07
C VAL A 175 7.19 6.14 1.21
N PRO A 176 8.10 6.05 2.21
CA PRO A 176 7.98 6.85 3.43
C PRO A 176 8.00 8.36 3.17
N PRO A 177 8.97 8.95 2.42
CA PRO A 177 8.93 10.37 2.12
C PRO A 177 7.67 10.82 1.38
N LEU A 178 7.18 10.04 0.40
CA LEU A 178 5.93 10.35 -0.29
C LEU A 178 4.73 10.30 0.66
N THR A 179 4.71 9.36 1.60
CA THR A 179 3.62 9.26 2.58
C THR A 179 3.66 10.40 3.58
N PHE A 180 4.86 10.81 4.03
CA PHE A 180 5.02 12.00 4.86
C PHE A 180 4.54 13.26 4.13
N LEU A 181 5.01 13.52 2.91
CA LEU A 181 4.56 14.63 2.07
C LEU A 181 3.10 14.50 1.60
N GLY A 182 2.52 13.31 1.70
CA GLY A 182 1.11 13.04 1.42
C GLY A 182 0.15 13.42 2.54
N GLY A 183 0.59 14.17 3.56
CA GLY A 183 -0.27 14.66 4.62
C GLY A 183 -0.70 13.57 5.62
N SER A 184 0.11 12.53 5.84
CA SER A 184 -0.22 11.46 6.79
C SER A 184 -0.21 11.93 8.23
N PHE A 185 0.62 12.91 8.59
CA PHE A 185 0.85 13.39 9.96
C PHE A 185 0.41 14.84 10.20
N TYR A 186 0.01 15.56 9.17
CA TYR A 186 -0.42 16.94 9.20
C TYR A 186 -1.39 17.22 8.05
N SER A 187 -2.17 18.30 8.12
CA SER A 187 -2.93 18.78 6.97
C SER A 187 -2.01 19.55 6.01
N ILE A 188 -2.23 19.39 4.71
CA ILE A 188 -1.45 20.08 3.67
C ILE A 188 -1.47 21.60 3.85
N ASP A 189 -2.55 22.16 4.37
CA ASP A 189 -2.69 23.60 4.64
C ASP A 189 -1.68 24.14 5.68
N MET A 190 -1.08 23.25 6.48
CA MET A 190 -0.04 23.63 7.44
C MET A 190 1.34 23.82 6.79
N LEU A 191 1.52 23.41 5.52
CA LEU A 191 2.77 23.56 4.81
C LEU A 191 2.94 24.96 4.21
N PRO A 192 4.19 25.42 4.00
CA PRO A 192 4.48 26.58 3.16
C PRO A 192 3.97 26.37 1.72
N PRO A 193 3.55 27.44 0.99
CA PRO A 193 2.92 27.34 -0.32
C PRO A 193 3.70 26.52 -1.36
N PHE A 194 5.02 26.58 -1.33
CA PHE A 194 5.88 25.77 -2.21
C PHE A 194 5.67 24.27 -1.97
N TRP A 195 5.66 23.83 -0.71
CA TRP A 195 5.49 22.42 -0.37
C TRP A 195 4.05 21.93 -0.57
N GLN A 196 3.06 22.81 -0.41
CA GLN A 196 1.68 22.52 -0.80
C GLN A 196 1.61 22.16 -2.29
N ALA A 197 2.20 23.00 -3.16
CA ALA A 197 2.24 22.74 -4.59
C ALA A 197 2.95 21.42 -4.92
N VAL A 198 4.09 21.13 -4.28
CA VAL A 198 4.80 19.84 -4.45
C VAL A 198 3.94 18.66 -4.01
N SER A 199 3.23 18.78 -2.90
CA SER A 199 2.35 17.72 -2.38
C SER A 199 1.22 17.37 -3.35
N HIS A 200 0.69 18.32 -4.10
CA HIS A 200 -0.34 18.06 -5.11
C HIS A 200 0.14 17.18 -6.29
N PHE A 201 1.44 17.10 -6.55
CA PHE A 201 2.01 16.15 -7.51
C PHE A 201 2.21 14.75 -6.91
N ASN A 202 2.04 14.61 -5.60
CA ASN A 202 2.23 13.34 -4.90
C ASN A 202 0.95 12.48 -4.96
N PRO A 203 0.94 11.30 -5.61
CA PRO A 203 -0.23 10.45 -5.67
C PRO A 203 -0.69 9.96 -4.29
N VAL A 204 0.22 9.87 -3.32
CA VAL A 204 -0.10 9.40 -1.96
C VAL A 204 -0.97 10.41 -1.20
N LEU A 205 -0.88 11.71 -1.50
CA LEU A 205 -1.77 12.73 -0.94
C LEU A 205 -3.24 12.37 -1.18
N TYR A 206 -3.58 12.03 -2.42
CA TYR A 206 -4.97 11.70 -2.80
C TYR A 206 -5.48 10.46 -2.09
N LEU A 207 -4.60 9.48 -1.87
CA LEU A 207 -4.94 8.25 -1.15
C LEU A 207 -5.21 8.52 0.32
N VAL A 208 -4.31 9.23 0.99
CA VAL A 208 -4.42 9.55 2.42
C VAL A 208 -5.63 10.46 2.65
N SER A 209 -5.80 11.50 1.81
CA SER A 209 -6.90 12.45 1.91
C SER A 209 -8.27 11.77 1.70
N GLY A 210 -8.42 10.97 0.63
CA GLY A 210 -9.67 10.26 0.34
C GLY A 210 -10.00 9.21 1.41
N PHE A 211 -8.98 8.50 1.91
CA PHE A 211 -9.15 7.52 2.98
C PHE A 211 -9.50 8.20 4.31
N ARG A 212 -8.87 9.33 4.66
CA ARG A 212 -9.20 10.13 5.84
C ARG A 212 -10.62 10.67 5.78
N TRP A 213 -11.06 11.12 4.60
CA TRP A 213 -12.44 11.58 4.42
C TRP A 213 -13.46 10.50 4.79
N SER A 214 -13.17 9.24 4.49
CA SER A 214 -14.09 8.14 4.83
C SER A 214 -14.23 7.90 6.33
N PHE A 215 -13.29 8.37 7.15
CA PHE A 215 -13.35 8.29 8.60
C PHE A 215 -14.03 9.48 9.25
N TYR A 216 -13.62 10.69 8.87
CA TYR A 216 -13.95 11.91 9.64
C TYR A 216 -14.60 13.02 8.80
N GLU A 217 -14.89 12.77 7.53
CA GLU A 217 -15.35 13.79 6.56
C GLU A 217 -14.35 14.94 6.34
N ILE A 218 -13.11 14.77 6.79
CA ILE A 218 -12.02 15.73 6.63
C ILE A 218 -11.15 15.31 5.45
N ALA A 219 -10.97 16.21 4.49
CA ALA A 219 -10.16 15.97 3.32
C ALA A 219 -9.33 17.19 2.96
N ASP A 220 -8.04 16.97 2.64
CA ASP A 220 -7.16 18.02 2.09
C ASP A 220 -7.47 18.26 0.59
N VAL A 221 -8.02 17.23 -0.09
CA VAL A 221 -8.38 17.26 -1.52
C VAL A 221 -9.75 16.61 -1.71
N ASN A 222 -10.51 17.09 -2.71
CA ASN A 222 -11.82 16.53 -3.04
C ASN A 222 -11.77 14.98 -3.16
N PRO A 223 -12.62 14.23 -2.42
CA PRO A 223 -12.62 12.76 -2.41
C PRO A 223 -12.86 12.13 -3.78
N TRP A 224 -13.64 12.77 -4.65
CA TRP A 224 -13.87 12.30 -6.01
C TRP A 224 -12.63 12.43 -6.90
N LEU A 225 -11.87 13.52 -6.72
CA LEU A 225 -10.57 13.67 -7.37
C LEU A 225 -9.59 12.60 -6.87
N SER A 226 -9.58 12.32 -5.57
CA SER A 226 -8.78 11.25 -4.97
C SER A 226 -9.11 9.88 -5.57
N LEU A 227 -10.39 9.57 -5.75
CA LEU A 227 -10.84 8.34 -6.39
C LEU A 227 -10.41 8.28 -7.86
N GLY A 228 -10.51 9.39 -8.59
CA GLY A 228 -10.03 9.51 -9.96
C GLY A 228 -8.53 9.25 -10.08
N MET A 229 -7.73 9.82 -9.17
CA MET A 229 -6.27 9.66 -9.17
C MET A 229 -5.84 8.21 -8.89
N ILE A 230 -6.46 7.51 -7.93
CA ILE A 230 -6.12 6.11 -7.67
C ILE A 230 -6.51 5.20 -8.85
N THR A 231 -7.67 5.44 -9.47
CA THR A 231 -8.10 4.68 -10.65
C THR A 231 -7.22 4.93 -11.86
N LEU A 232 -6.76 6.16 -12.06
CA LEU A 232 -5.77 6.50 -13.09
C LEU A 232 -4.45 5.78 -12.83
N PHE A 233 -3.97 5.78 -11.59
CA PHE A 233 -2.72 5.11 -11.23
C PHE A 233 -2.82 3.58 -11.38
N LEU A 234 -3.96 3.00 -11.04
CA LEU A 234 -4.29 1.60 -11.31
C LEU A 234 -4.20 1.28 -12.82
N ALA A 235 -4.82 2.12 -13.64
CA ALA A 235 -4.81 1.94 -15.10
C ALA A 235 -3.37 2.06 -15.67
N LEU A 236 -2.55 2.98 -15.16
CA LEU A 236 -1.15 3.10 -15.54
C LEU A 236 -0.33 1.86 -15.16
N CYS A 237 -0.53 1.30 -13.96
CA CYS A 237 0.13 0.07 -13.53
C CYS A 237 -0.27 -1.12 -14.44
N LEU A 238 -1.55 -1.27 -14.74
CA LEU A 238 -2.04 -2.32 -15.66
C LEU A 238 -1.50 -2.15 -17.08
N GLY A 239 -1.45 -0.91 -17.58
CA GLY A 239 -0.87 -0.59 -18.89
C GLY A 239 0.63 -0.94 -18.96
N THR A 240 1.39 -0.56 -17.92
CA THR A 240 2.83 -0.88 -17.81
C THR A 240 3.06 -2.39 -17.77
N LEU A 241 2.29 -3.14 -16.98
CA LEU A 241 2.40 -4.60 -16.92
C LEU A 241 2.03 -5.26 -18.25
N SER A 242 0.97 -4.79 -18.89
CA SER A 242 0.59 -5.28 -20.22
C SER A 242 1.70 -5.06 -21.26
N TRP A 243 2.37 -3.91 -21.21
CA TRP A 243 3.52 -3.62 -22.06
C TRP A 243 4.71 -4.54 -21.72
N MET A 244 5.07 -4.69 -20.42
CA MET A 244 6.17 -5.56 -19.99
C MET A 244 5.97 -7.00 -20.43
N PHE A 245 4.75 -7.52 -20.31
CA PHE A 245 4.43 -8.89 -20.72
C PHE A 245 4.46 -9.07 -22.25
N LYS A 246 3.94 -8.10 -23.03
CA LYS A 246 3.98 -8.16 -24.49
C LYS A 246 5.40 -8.11 -25.05
N THR A 247 6.26 -7.29 -24.44
CA THR A 247 7.66 -7.13 -24.88
C THR A 247 8.60 -8.19 -24.30
N GLY A 248 8.18 -8.92 -23.27
CA GLY A 248 9.05 -9.84 -22.52
C GLY A 248 10.12 -9.13 -21.71
N TYR A 249 9.96 -7.83 -21.43
CA TYR A 249 10.94 -6.99 -20.75
C TYR A 249 11.37 -7.59 -19.41
N LYS A 250 12.67 -7.91 -19.28
CA LYS A 250 13.29 -8.52 -18.09
C LYS A 250 12.66 -9.87 -17.62
N LEU A 251 11.82 -10.49 -18.43
CA LEU A 251 11.25 -11.81 -18.18
C LEU A 251 11.89 -12.89 -19.06
N ARG A 252 12.48 -12.48 -20.17
CA ARG A 252 13.18 -13.35 -21.14
C ARG A 252 14.62 -12.84 -21.26
N ASN A 253 15.50 -13.31 -20.42
CA ASN A 253 16.96 -13.18 -20.57
C ASN A 253 17.55 -14.57 -20.62
#